data_cf88b2e5f2c0c222ece0417b6ab95317
#
_entry.id   cf88b2e5f2c0c222ece0417b6ab95317
#
_cell.length_a   1.000
_cell.length_b   1.000
_cell.length_c   1.000
_cell.angle_alpha   90.00
_cell.angle_beta   90.00
_cell.angle_gamma   90.00
#
_symmetry.space_group_name_H-M   'P 1'
#
loop_
_entity.id
_entity.type
_entity.pdbx_description
1 polymer ?
#
loop_
_entity_poly.entity_id
_entity_poly.type
_entity_poly.pdbx_seq_one_letter_code
_entity_poly.pdbx_strand_id
1 'polypeptide(L)'
;MDAAVLFDFGGTLDADGVTWKERFFRLCLDEGVTIARERFDLVFYAADDALVGGVPDTLSIEDTIGRLATGVVGAIRPGDGALAARVATRFLDAERAQIERNRPMLARLSARYHLGIVSNFYGNLPAVCANLHIRSFFRVIVDSTQVGISKPDPRIFLRAVEELGVPLADAVFVGDSPARDMAGARGVGMRHIWVAGEALQHAEPCCPGDRVVRSLEEVEALL
;
A
#
# COMPACT_ATOMS: atom_id res chain seq x y z
N MET A 1 10.20 -24.48 2.38
CA MET A 1 9.28 -23.47 1.82
C MET A 1 10.12 -22.63 0.88
N ASP A 2 9.97 -22.85 -0.41
CA ASP A 2 10.84 -22.21 -1.40
C ASP A 2 10.08 -21.18 -2.25
N ALA A 3 8.81 -20.87 -1.88
CA ALA A 3 7.96 -19.92 -2.59
C ALA A 3 7.63 -18.68 -1.73
N ALA A 4 7.47 -17.52 -2.39
CA ALA A 4 7.22 -16.26 -1.73
C ALA A 4 5.96 -15.55 -2.27
N VAL A 5 5.31 -14.80 -1.39
CA VAL A 5 4.27 -13.84 -1.74
C VAL A 5 4.71 -12.46 -1.27
N LEU A 6 4.87 -11.55 -2.22
CA LEU A 6 5.22 -10.16 -1.99
C LEU A 6 3.96 -9.30 -2.12
N PHE A 7 3.75 -8.39 -1.21
CA PHE A 7 2.61 -7.48 -1.20
C PHE A 7 3.06 -6.02 -1.33
N ASP A 8 2.27 -5.21 -2.02
CA ASP A 8 2.25 -3.79 -1.73
C ASP A 8 1.52 -3.53 -0.40
N PHE A 9 1.72 -2.35 0.18
CA PHE A 9 1.08 -1.97 1.44
C PHE A 9 -0.15 -1.09 1.19
N GLY A 10 0.05 0.17 0.78
CA GLY A 10 -0.98 1.18 0.70
C GLY A 10 -1.94 1.01 -0.49
N GLY A 11 -3.19 0.71 -0.22
CA GLY A 11 -4.18 0.34 -1.24
C GLY A 11 -4.33 -1.17 -1.41
N THR A 12 -3.37 -1.95 -0.94
CA THR A 12 -3.37 -3.42 -1.04
C THR A 12 -3.66 -4.08 0.30
N LEU A 13 -2.68 -4.10 1.22
CA LEU A 13 -2.85 -4.74 2.54
C LEU A 13 -3.86 -4.02 3.43
N ASP A 14 -3.96 -2.71 3.30
CA ASP A 14 -4.78 -1.82 4.14
C ASP A 14 -6.12 -1.41 3.49
N ALA A 15 -6.34 -1.77 2.21
CA ALA A 15 -7.58 -1.35 1.53
C ALA A 15 -7.78 -2.02 0.16
N ASP A 16 -8.39 -3.14 0.06
CA ASP A 16 -8.74 -3.92 -1.16
C ASP A 16 -8.86 -3.11 -2.48
N GLY A 17 -7.73 -2.60 -3.02
CA GLY A 17 -7.64 -1.86 -4.28
C GLY A 17 -8.00 -0.37 -4.21
N VAL A 18 -8.22 0.20 -3.02
CA VAL A 18 -8.56 1.63 -2.87
C VAL A 18 -7.34 2.40 -2.37
N THR A 19 -6.75 3.23 -3.24
CA THR A 19 -5.56 4.00 -2.91
C THR A 19 -5.77 4.97 -1.74
N TRP A 20 -4.70 5.32 -1.02
CA TRP A 20 -4.75 6.34 0.05
C TRP A 20 -5.34 7.66 -0.45
N LYS A 21 -4.93 8.11 -1.64
CA LYS A 21 -5.46 9.32 -2.26
C LYS A 21 -6.98 9.30 -2.41
N GLU A 22 -7.52 8.18 -2.88
CA GLU A 22 -8.96 8.01 -3.06
C GLU A 22 -9.70 8.01 -1.71
N ARG A 23 -9.15 7.32 -0.72
CA ARG A 23 -9.70 7.28 0.64
C ARG A 23 -9.71 8.67 1.27
N PHE A 24 -8.62 9.43 1.18
CA PHE A 24 -8.55 10.80 1.66
C PHE A 24 -9.53 11.72 0.95
N PHE A 25 -9.67 11.59 -0.37
CA PHE A 25 -10.64 12.38 -1.15
C PHE A 25 -12.06 12.14 -0.65
N ARG A 26 -12.49 10.88 -0.55
CA ARG A 26 -13.83 10.49 -0.06
C ARG A 26 -14.06 11.02 1.36
N LEU A 27 -13.10 10.85 2.26
CA LEU A 27 -13.20 11.35 3.63
C LEU A 27 -13.35 12.87 3.69
N CYS A 28 -12.60 13.61 2.88
CA CYS A 28 -12.76 15.07 2.80
C CYS A 28 -14.16 15.47 2.30
N LEU A 29 -14.68 14.80 1.28
CA LEU A 29 -16.05 15.06 0.79
C LEU A 29 -17.10 14.76 1.87
N ASP A 30 -16.99 13.63 2.57
CA ASP A 30 -17.89 13.24 3.67
C ASP A 30 -17.87 14.25 4.81
N GLU A 31 -16.73 14.88 5.07
CA GLU A 31 -16.56 15.94 6.07
C GLU A 31 -16.98 17.33 5.55
N GLY A 32 -17.67 17.39 4.41
CA GLY A 32 -18.23 18.62 3.84
C GLY A 32 -17.19 19.53 3.16
N VAL A 33 -16.06 18.98 2.71
CA VAL A 33 -15.10 19.71 1.87
C VAL A 33 -15.62 19.69 0.44
N THR A 34 -15.71 20.86 -0.20
CA THR A 34 -15.99 20.97 -1.63
C THR A 34 -14.70 21.32 -2.36
N ILE A 35 -14.22 20.41 -3.19
CA ILE A 35 -12.98 20.58 -3.98
C ILE A 35 -13.06 19.76 -5.27
N ALA A 36 -12.60 20.36 -6.38
CA ALA A 36 -12.46 19.63 -7.64
C ALA A 36 -11.37 18.56 -7.53
N ARG A 37 -11.59 17.44 -8.19
CA ARG A 37 -10.70 16.26 -8.15
C ARG A 37 -9.27 16.61 -8.52
N GLU A 38 -9.09 17.34 -9.59
CA GLU A 38 -7.76 17.70 -10.11
C GLU A 38 -6.98 18.55 -9.11
N ARG A 39 -7.69 19.46 -8.41
CA ARG A 39 -7.06 20.28 -7.36
C ARG A 39 -6.73 19.44 -6.13
N PHE A 40 -7.61 18.51 -5.75
CA PHE A 40 -7.34 17.61 -4.63
C PHE A 40 -6.11 16.74 -4.90
N ASP A 41 -6.00 16.20 -6.11
CA ASP A 41 -4.87 15.35 -6.49
C ASP A 41 -3.53 16.09 -6.34
N LEU A 42 -3.45 17.34 -6.76
CA LEU A 42 -2.24 18.18 -6.58
C LEU A 42 -1.92 18.40 -5.10
N VAL A 43 -2.93 18.69 -4.29
CA VAL A 43 -2.76 18.92 -2.84
C VAL A 43 -2.32 17.63 -2.14
N PHE A 44 -2.95 16.51 -2.48
CA PHE A 44 -2.61 15.22 -1.89
C PHE A 44 -1.16 14.84 -2.19
N TYR A 45 -0.75 14.88 -3.46
CA TYR A 45 0.62 14.52 -3.82
C TYR A 45 1.66 15.47 -3.22
N ALA A 46 1.37 16.76 -3.10
CA ALA A 46 2.29 17.67 -2.43
C ALA A 46 2.47 17.35 -0.93
N ALA A 47 1.40 16.95 -0.24
CA ALA A 47 1.47 16.53 1.15
C ALA A 47 2.14 15.14 1.32
N ASP A 48 1.87 14.23 0.40
CA ASP A 48 2.44 12.88 0.34
C ASP A 48 3.95 12.93 0.09
N ASP A 49 4.39 13.67 -0.93
CA ASP A 49 5.80 13.86 -1.28
C ASP A 49 6.60 14.51 -0.14
N ALA A 50 5.98 15.41 0.64
CA ALA A 50 6.62 16.06 1.78
C ALA A 50 6.97 15.07 2.93
N LEU A 51 6.37 13.90 2.97
CA LEU A 51 6.69 12.86 3.95
C LEU A 51 7.86 11.98 3.49
N VAL A 52 8.11 11.86 2.19
CA VAL A 52 9.15 10.98 1.64
C VAL A 52 10.54 11.43 2.13
N GLY A 53 11.17 10.59 2.95
CA GLY A 53 12.47 10.90 3.58
C GLY A 53 12.42 12.05 4.60
N GLY A 54 11.25 12.64 4.83
CA GLY A 54 11.03 13.74 5.79
C GLY A 54 10.55 13.27 7.17
N VAL A 55 10.35 11.96 7.37
CA VAL A 55 9.88 11.39 8.63
C VAL A 55 10.92 10.46 9.25
N PRO A 56 10.98 10.34 10.60
CA PRO A 56 11.79 9.33 11.26
C PRO A 56 11.32 7.92 10.86
N ASP A 57 12.26 6.98 10.73
CA ASP A 57 11.99 5.57 10.42
C ASP A 57 11.17 4.85 11.50
N THR A 58 11.11 5.43 12.70
CA THR A 58 10.33 4.95 13.85
C THR A 58 8.95 5.59 13.96
N LEU A 59 8.57 6.49 13.02
CA LEU A 59 7.30 7.21 13.12
C LEU A 59 6.11 6.24 13.05
N SER A 60 5.16 6.41 13.96
CA SER A 60 3.96 5.57 14.03
C SER A 60 3.03 5.79 12.83
N ILE A 61 2.11 4.84 12.60
CA ILE A 61 1.07 5.02 11.57
C ILE A 61 0.14 6.19 11.92
N GLU A 62 -0.17 6.37 13.19
CA GLU A 62 -1.00 7.46 13.69
C GLU A 62 -0.39 8.83 13.35
N ASP A 63 0.90 8.99 13.64
CA ASP A 63 1.61 10.23 13.36
C ASP A 63 1.83 10.44 11.85
N THR A 64 2.04 9.36 11.09
CA THR A 64 2.18 9.40 9.64
C THR A 64 0.89 9.92 9.00
N ILE A 65 -0.25 9.31 9.32
CA ILE A 65 -1.55 9.73 8.82
C ILE A 65 -1.95 11.12 9.35
N GLY A 66 -1.62 11.42 10.61
CA GLY A 66 -1.84 12.73 11.20
C GLY A 66 -1.10 13.85 10.45
N ARG A 67 0.16 13.64 10.07
CA ARG A 67 0.94 14.58 9.25
C ARG A 67 0.38 14.73 7.85
N LEU A 68 0.04 13.60 7.19
CA LEU A 68 -0.57 13.63 5.86
C LEU A 68 -1.90 14.40 5.87
N ALA A 69 -2.78 14.11 6.83
CA ALA A 69 -4.06 14.80 6.99
C ALA A 69 -3.88 16.29 7.26
N THR A 70 -2.89 16.65 8.09
CA THR A 70 -2.56 18.06 8.37
C THR A 70 -2.09 18.77 7.12
N GLY A 71 -1.25 18.14 6.30
CA GLY A 71 -0.77 18.68 5.03
C GLY A 71 -1.92 18.89 4.02
N VAL A 72 -2.73 17.84 3.80
CA VAL A 72 -3.87 17.89 2.87
C VAL A 72 -4.91 18.93 3.31
N VAL A 73 -5.37 18.85 4.56
CA VAL A 73 -6.41 19.76 5.07
C VAL A 73 -5.88 21.18 5.20
N GLY A 74 -4.62 21.34 5.64
CA GLY A 74 -3.99 22.66 5.75
C GLY A 74 -3.91 23.41 4.42
N ALA A 75 -3.73 22.71 3.31
CA ALA A 75 -3.73 23.32 1.97
C ALA A 75 -5.15 23.64 1.43
N ILE A 76 -6.19 22.92 1.90
CA ILE A 76 -7.58 23.09 1.45
C ILE A 76 -8.33 24.06 2.35
N ARG A 77 -8.19 23.93 3.66
CA ARG A 77 -8.81 24.73 4.72
C ARG A 77 -7.77 25.15 5.76
N PRO A 78 -6.98 26.17 5.52
CA PRO A 78 -5.95 26.64 6.44
C PRO A 78 -6.51 26.91 7.85
N GLY A 79 -5.87 26.33 8.87
CA GLY A 79 -6.25 26.49 10.27
C GLY A 79 -7.31 25.51 10.79
N ASP A 80 -7.92 24.66 9.95
CA ASP A 80 -8.93 23.69 10.37
C ASP A 80 -8.28 22.37 10.88
N GLY A 81 -7.54 22.46 11.98
CA GLY A 81 -6.93 21.30 12.63
C GLY A 81 -7.95 20.26 13.10
N ALA A 82 -9.17 20.69 13.44
CA ALA A 82 -10.23 19.77 13.86
C ALA A 82 -10.69 18.89 12.69
N LEU A 83 -10.79 19.43 11.48
CA LEU A 83 -11.07 18.65 10.28
C LEU A 83 -9.94 17.66 10.00
N ALA A 84 -8.68 18.08 10.06
CA ALA A 84 -7.52 17.19 9.86
C ALA A 84 -7.54 16.02 10.84
N ALA A 85 -7.83 16.27 12.11
CA ALA A 85 -7.94 15.22 13.13
C ALA A 85 -9.08 14.22 12.82
N ARG A 86 -10.26 14.70 12.41
CA ARG A 86 -11.38 13.80 12.04
C ARG A 86 -11.05 12.94 10.82
N VAL A 87 -10.47 13.53 9.78
CA VAL A 87 -10.05 12.79 8.57
C VAL A 87 -9.01 11.72 8.94
N ALA A 88 -8.00 12.07 9.75
CA ALA A 88 -6.99 11.13 10.21
C ALA A 88 -7.59 9.97 11.02
N THR A 89 -8.45 10.26 11.99
CA THR A 89 -9.10 9.24 12.82
C THR A 89 -9.92 8.27 11.97
N ARG A 90 -10.78 8.78 11.09
CA ARG A 90 -11.61 7.94 10.21
C ARG A 90 -10.78 7.09 9.26
N PHE A 91 -9.67 7.63 8.75
CA PHE A 91 -8.75 6.88 7.90
C PHE A 91 -8.12 5.72 8.67
N LEU A 92 -7.59 5.99 9.87
CA LEU A 92 -6.95 4.98 10.73
C LEU A 92 -7.93 3.89 11.19
N ASP A 93 -9.16 4.26 11.51
CA ASP A 93 -10.19 3.27 11.91
C ASP A 93 -10.49 2.30 10.76
N ALA A 94 -10.63 2.81 9.53
CA ALA A 94 -10.84 2.00 8.35
C ALA A 94 -9.63 1.11 8.02
N GLU A 95 -8.41 1.65 8.15
CA GLU A 95 -7.17 0.90 7.94
C GLU A 95 -7.03 -0.24 8.94
N ARG A 96 -7.22 0.03 10.22
CA ARG A 96 -7.17 -1.00 11.26
C ARG A 96 -8.20 -2.10 11.04
N ALA A 97 -9.44 -1.72 10.69
CA ALA A 97 -10.49 -2.68 10.39
C ALA A 97 -10.13 -3.59 9.20
N GLN A 98 -9.49 -3.03 8.16
CA GLN A 98 -9.04 -3.81 7.00
C GLN A 98 -7.90 -4.76 7.38
N ILE A 99 -6.91 -4.28 8.11
CA ILE A 99 -5.78 -5.10 8.58
C ILE A 99 -6.27 -6.26 9.46
N GLU A 100 -7.22 -6.01 10.36
CA GLU A 100 -7.80 -7.08 11.18
C GLU A 100 -8.55 -8.13 10.36
N ARG A 101 -9.27 -7.74 9.31
CA ARG A 101 -9.89 -8.70 8.36
C ARG A 101 -8.84 -9.54 7.64
N ASN A 102 -7.73 -8.95 7.24
CA ASN A 102 -6.67 -9.64 6.48
C ASN A 102 -5.76 -10.51 7.37
N ARG A 103 -5.73 -10.27 8.68
CA ARG A 103 -4.85 -10.99 9.62
C ARG A 103 -4.97 -12.51 9.55
N PRO A 104 -6.16 -13.14 9.54
CA PRO A 104 -6.28 -14.60 9.43
C PRO A 104 -5.68 -15.16 8.13
N MET A 105 -5.87 -14.47 7.00
CA MET A 105 -5.26 -14.84 5.73
C MET A 105 -3.73 -14.75 5.80
N LEU A 106 -3.18 -13.63 6.32
CA LEU A 106 -1.74 -13.46 6.49
C LEU A 106 -1.13 -14.56 7.38
N ALA A 107 -1.83 -14.96 8.44
CA ALA A 107 -1.40 -16.06 9.30
C ALA A 107 -1.33 -17.41 8.54
N ARG A 108 -2.36 -17.71 7.73
CA ARG A 108 -2.35 -18.95 6.91
C ARG A 108 -1.28 -18.90 5.83
N LEU A 109 -1.10 -17.76 5.16
CA LEU A 109 -0.09 -17.61 4.12
C LEU A 109 1.32 -17.69 4.68
N SER A 110 1.60 -17.04 5.82
CA SER A 110 2.94 -17.09 6.46
C SER A 110 3.35 -18.49 6.93
N ALA A 111 2.39 -19.39 7.14
CA ALA A 111 2.65 -20.79 7.44
C ALA A 111 3.07 -21.61 6.20
N ARG A 112 2.78 -21.10 4.99
CA ARG A 112 2.98 -21.82 3.71
C ARG A 112 4.02 -21.17 2.80
N TYR A 113 4.19 -19.85 2.90
CA TYR A 113 5.03 -19.03 2.03
C TYR A 113 5.95 -18.11 2.83
N HIS A 114 7.04 -17.67 2.23
CA HIS A 114 7.79 -16.52 2.73
C HIS A 114 7.06 -15.26 2.31
N LEU A 115 6.56 -14.47 3.29
CA LEU A 115 5.90 -13.23 2.99
C LEU A 115 6.88 -12.05 3.04
N GLY A 116 6.71 -11.12 2.11
CA GLY A 116 7.42 -9.84 2.08
C GLY A 116 6.51 -8.68 1.70
N ILE A 117 6.95 -7.46 2.00
CA ILE A 117 6.33 -6.23 1.54
C ILE A 117 7.32 -5.47 0.66
N VAL A 118 6.85 -4.92 -0.47
CA VAL A 118 7.59 -3.97 -1.32
C VAL A 118 6.69 -2.80 -1.61
N SER A 119 6.96 -1.65 -1.02
CA SER A 119 6.09 -0.48 -1.13
C SER A 119 6.85 0.81 -1.37
N ASN A 120 6.24 1.69 -2.17
CA ASN A 120 6.66 3.08 -2.24
C ASN A 120 6.13 3.77 -0.99
N PHE A 121 7.02 4.01 -0.02
CA PHE A 121 6.65 4.52 1.30
C PHE A 121 7.65 5.55 1.81
N TYR A 122 7.46 6.07 3.00
CA TYR A 122 8.16 7.25 3.51
C TYR A 122 9.46 6.96 4.26
N GLY A 123 9.84 5.69 4.43
CA GLY A 123 11.03 5.26 5.18
C GLY A 123 10.70 4.60 6.52
N ASN A 124 9.43 4.65 6.96
CA ASN A 124 8.99 4.14 8.26
C ASN A 124 8.07 2.91 8.18
N LEU A 125 7.98 2.25 7.03
CA LEU A 125 7.06 1.12 6.83
C LEU A 125 7.26 -0.03 7.84
N PRO A 126 8.48 -0.41 8.26
CA PRO A 126 8.66 -1.42 9.30
C PRO A 126 8.00 -1.03 10.64
N ALA A 127 8.08 0.24 11.05
CA ALA A 127 7.44 0.75 12.26
C ALA A 127 5.90 0.75 12.12
N VAL A 128 5.40 1.17 10.97
CA VAL A 128 3.96 1.10 10.63
C VAL A 128 3.44 -0.33 10.74
N CYS A 129 4.11 -1.30 10.14
CA CYS A 129 3.73 -2.72 10.24
C CYS A 129 3.78 -3.24 11.69
N ALA A 130 4.71 -2.76 12.51
CA ALA A 130 4.79 -3.10 13.93
C ALA A 130 3.61 -2.51 14.71
N ASN A 131 3.24 -1.24 14.49
CA ASN A 131 2.09 -0.60 15.14
C ASN A 131 0.75 -1.28 14.75
N LEU A 132 0.64 -1.77 13.52
CA LEU A 132 -0.51 -2.54 13.03
C LEU A 132 -0.47 -4.03 13.43
N HIS A 133 0.55 -4.44 14.19
CA HIS A 133 0.75 -5.82 14.65
C HIS A 133 0.80 -6.87 13.52
N ILE A 134 1.29 -6.50 12.34
CA ILE A 134 1.47 -7.43 11.20
C ILE A 134 2.93 -7.68 10.85
N ARG A 135 3.89 -6.95 11.46
CA ARG A 135 5.32 -7.07 11.14
C ARG A 135 5.83 -8.52 11.21
N SER A 136 5.32 -9.31 12.16
CA SER A 136 5.75 -10.70 12.39
C SER A 136 5.39 -11.68 11.27
N PHE A 137 4.46 -11.36 10.39
CA PHE A 137 4.12 -12.19 9.24
C PHE A 137 5.14 -12.09 8.11
N PHE A 138 5.88 -10.98 8.03
CA PHE A 138 6.75 -10.64 6.92
C PHE A 138 8.22 -10.86 7.28
N ARG A 139 8.94 -11.64 6.46
CA ARG A 139 10.38 -11.83 6.61
C ARG A 139 11.17 -10.61 6.12
N VAL A 140 10.70 -10.00 5.03
CA VAL A 140 11.31 -8.85 4.38
C VAL A 140 10.30 -7.73 4.26
N ILE A 141 10.73 -6.50 4.50
CA ILE A 141 9.98 -5.26 4.21
C ILE A 141 10.92 -4.33 3.46
N VAL A 142 10.64 -4.11 2.18
CA VAL A 142 11.37 -3.19 1.33
C VAL A 142 10.59 -1.89 1.21
N ASP A 143 11.06 -0.86 1.91
CA ASP A 143 10.55 0.52 1.83
C ASP A 143 11.39 1.29 0.81
N SER A 144 10.75 1.86 -0.21
CA SER A 144 11.44 2.55 -1.31
C SER A 144 12.37 3.66 -0.85
N THR A 145 11.98 4.40 0.19
CA THR A 145 12.78 5.51 0.74
C THR A 145 14.04 4.98 1.42
N GLN A 146 13.95 3.86 2.15
CA GLN A 146 15.10 3.25 2.81
C GLN A 146 16.13 2.71 1.80
N VAL A 147 15.63 2.14 0.68
CA VAL A 147 16.53 1.53 -0.32
C VAL A 147 16.94 2.48 -1.45
N GLY A 148 16.29 3.66 -1.56
CA GLY A 148 16.56 4.64 -2.60
C GLY A 148 16.08 4.21 -3.99
N ILE A 149 15.16 3.25 -4.09
CA ILE A 149 14.62 2.68 -5.33
C ILE A 149 13.12 2.53 -5.16
N SER A 150 12.32 2.99 -6.12
CA SER A 150 10.86 2.92 -6.04
C SER A 150 10.25 2.15 -7.22
N LYS A 151 9.12 1.50 -6.98
CA LYS A 151 8.31 0.88 -8.04
C LYS A 151 7.91 1.94 -9.08
N PRO A 152 7.96 1.67 -10.39
CA PRO A 152 8.08 0.34 -11.02
C PRO A 152 9.53 -0.10 -11.35
N ASP A 153 10.57 0.51 -10.77
CA ASP A 153 11.94 0.08 -11.03
C ASP A 153 12.11 -1.41 -10.70
N PRO A 154 12.55 -2.25 -11.65
CA PRO A 154 12.66 -3.69 -11.47
C PRO A 154 13.58 -4.10 -10.30
N ARG A 155 14.57 -3.27 -9.98
CA ARG A 155 15.55 -3.55 -8.93
C ARG A 155 14.93 -3.70 -7.54
N ILE A 156 13.82 -3.02 -7.26
CA ILE A 156 13.16 -3.12 -5.95
C ILE A 156 12.52 -4.50 -5.74
N PHE A 157 11.97 -5.10 -6.80
CA PHE A 157 11.38 -6.45 -6.76
C PHE A 157 12.47 -7.51 -6.64
N LEU A 158 13.55 -7.38 -7.41
CA LEU A 158 14.69 -8.31 -7.37
C LEU A 158 15.35 -8.30 -5.99
N ARG A 159 15.50 -7.14 -5.36
CA ARG A 159 16.01 -7.00 -4.00
C ARG A 159 15.17 -7.80 -2.99
N ALA A 160 13.85 -7.73 -3.09
CA ALA A 160 12.97 -8.43 -2.15
C ALA A 160 13.12 -9.96 -2.26
N VAL A 161 13.18 -10.52 -3.47
CA VAL A 161 13.39 -11.97 -3.65
C VAL A 161 14.78 -12.42 -3.26
N GLU A 162 15.80 -11.60 -3.48
CA GLU A 162 17.17 -11.84 -3.04
C GLU A 162 17.25 -11.90 -1.50
N GLU A 163 16.68 -10.92 -0.81
CA GLU A 163 16.63 -10.88 0.65
C GLU A 163 15.81 -12.05 1.25
N LEU A 164 14.79 -12.53 0.53
CA LEU A 164 14.04 -13.73 0.92
C LEU A 164 14.77 -15.05 0.64
N GLY A 165 15.78 -15.00 -0.23
CA GLY A 165 16.52 -16.20 -0.65
C GLY A 165 15.69 -17.17 -1.49
N VAL A 166 14.73 -16.67 -2.29
CA VAL A 166 13.86 -17.47 -3.14
C VAL A 166 14.12 -17.20 -4.63
N PRO A 167 13.95 -18.19 -5.52
CA PRO A 167 14.00 -17.96 -6.96
C PRO A 167 12.87 -16.99 -7.39
N LEU A 168 13.15 -16.12 -8.35
CA LEU A 168 12.16 -15.20 -8.90
C LEU A 168 10.92 -15.91 -9.46
N ALA A 169 11.12 -17.07 -10.08
CA ALA A 169 10.04 -17.88 -10.65
C ALA A 169 9.05 -18.44 -9.59
N ASP A 170 9.50 -18.54 -8.34
CA ASP A 170 8.73 -19.04 -7.22
C ASP A 170 8.10 -17.91 -6.37
N ALA A 171 8.25 -16.67 -6.85
CA ALA A 171 7.66 -15.49 -6.22
C ALA A 171 6.42 -14.99 -6.98
N VAL A 172 5.45 -14.45 -6.25
CA VAL A 172 4.30 -13.74 -6.81
C VAL A 172 4.17 -12.38 -6.12
N PHE A 173 3.88 -11.35 -6.90
CA PHE A 173 3.59 -10.00 -6.39
C PHE A 173 2.08 -9.75 -6.36
N VAL A 174 1.59 -9.14 -5.29
CA VAL A 174 0.20 -8.75 -5.09
C VAL A 174 0.15 -7.25 -4.84
N GLY A 175 -0.58 -6.51 -5.67
CA GLY A 175 -0.65 -5.05 -5.56
C GLY A 175 -1.89 -4.45 -6.21
N ASP A 176 -2.14 -3.16 -5.98
CA ASP A 176 -3.32 -2.45 -6.49
C ASP A 176 -3.02 -1.53 -7.69
N SER A 177 -1.76 -1.22 -7.95
CA SER A 177 -1.37 -0.24 -8.97
C SER A 177 -0.92 -0.89 -10.29
N PRO A 178 -1.69 -0.77 -11.39
CA PRO A 178 -1.25 -1.26 -12.71
C PRO A 178 0.10 -0.69 -13.14
N ALA A 179 0.32 0.62 -12.91
CA ALA A 179 1.52 1.31 -13.40
C ALA A 179 2.77 1.04 -12.53
N ARG A 180 2.61 0.81 -11.23
CA ARG A 180 3.75 0.61 -10.32
C ARG A 180 3.99 -0.85 -10.01
N ASP A 181 2.94 -1.58 -9.66
CA ASP A 181 3.02 -2.95 -9.18
C ASP A 181 3.04 -3.95 -10.33
N MET A 182 2.01 -3.92 -11.16
CA MET A 182 1.86 -4.90 -12.24
C MET A 182 2.93 -4.68 -13.31
N ALA A 183 3.16 -3.43 -13.76
CA ALA A 183 4.20 -3.13 -14.72
C ALA A 183 5.60 -3.46 -14.19
N GLY A 184 5.88 -3.16 -12.92
CA GLY A 184 7.16 -3.46 -12.29
C GLY A 184 7.42 -4.96 -12.14
N ALA A 185 6.48 -5.72 -11.59
CA ALA A 185 6.59 -7.17 -11.45
C ALA A 185 6.73 -7.87 -12.81
N ARG A 186 5.92 -7.46 -13.81
CA ARG A 186 6.05 -7.95 -15.19
C ARG A 186 7.42 -7.65 -15.77
N GLY A 187 7.98 -6.45 -15.50
CA GLY A 187 9.28 -6.02 -16.01
C GLY A 187 10.43 -6.94 -15.60
N VAL A 188 10.30 -7.70 -14.50
CA VAL A 188 11.26 -8.72 -14.06
C VAL A 188 10.81 -10.15 -14.37
N GLY A 189 9.65 -10.35 -15.01
CA GLY A 189 9.09 -11.67 -15.26
C GLY A 189 8.48 -12.34 -14.02
N MET A 190 8.17 -11.59 -12.95
CA MET A 190 7.53 -12.10 -11.75
C MET A 190 6.02 -12.29 -11.99
N ARG A 191 5.47 -13.42 -11.52
CA ARG A 191 4.01 -13.62 -11.47
C ARG A 191 3.37 -12.51 -10.61
N HIS A 192 2.19 -12.04 -11.01
CA HIS A 192 1.53 -10.98 -10.27
C HIS A 192 0.01 -11.14 -10.24
N ILE A 193 -0.61 -10.56 -9.21
CA ILE A 193 -2.06 -10.54 -8.99
C ILE A 193 -2.46 -9.10 -8.72
N TRP A 194 -3.38 -8.57 -9.51
CA TRP A 194 -3.90 -7.23 -9.35
C TRP A 194 -5.13 -7.21 -8.44
N VAL A 195 -5.05 -6.51 -7.32
CA VAL A 195 -6.19 -6.23 -6.44
C VAL A 195 -6.89 -4.97 -6.96
N ALA A 196 -7.92 -5.14 -7.76
CA ALA A 196 -8.61 -4.05 -8.44
C ALA A 196 -9.76 -3.42 -7.61
N GLY A 197 -10.20 -4.10 -6.55
CA GLY A 197 -11.25 -3.60 -5.67
C GLY A 197 -12.54 -3.21 -6.41
N GLU A 198 -13.02 -2.01 -6.15
CA GLU A 198 -14.20 -1.45 -6.80
C GLU A 198 -14.01 -1.22 -8.30
N ALA A 199 -12.77 -1.05 -8.76
CA ALA A 199 -12.43 -0.84 -10.17
C ALA A 199 -12.53 -2.12 -11.01
N LEU A 200 -12.78 -3.30 -10.41
CA LEU A 200 -12.81 -4.60 -11.11
C LEU A 200 -13.70 -4.61 -12.35
N GLN A 201 -14.83 -3.90 -12.32
CA GLN A 201 -15.76 -3.83 -13.46
C GLN A 201 -15.20 -3.11 -14.69
N HIS A 202 -14.15 -2.30 -14.50
CA HIS A 202 -13.48 -1.51 -15.52
C HIS A 202 -12.00 -1.88 -15.64
N ALA A 203 -11.58 -2.95 -14.95
CA ALA A 203 -10.20 -3.38 -14.90
C ALA A 203 -9.82 -4.04 -16.22
N GLU A 204 -8.94 -3.40 -16.99
CA GLU A 204 -8.27 -4.01 -18.13
C GLU A 204 -6.94 -4.58 -17.65
N PRO A 205 -6.75 -5.91 -17.66
CA PRO A 205 -5.48 -6.53 -17.32
C PRO A 205 -4.34 -5.95 -18.15
N CYS A 206 -3.18 -5.70 -17.53
CA CYS A 206 -2.02 -5.13 -18.24
C CYS A 206 -1.40 -6.12 -19.24
N CYS A 207 -1.71 -7.41 -19.15
CA CYS A 207 -1.24 -8.45 -20.06
C CYS A 207 -2.20 -9.66 -20.08
N PRO A 208 -2.20 -10.44 -21.19
CA PRO A 208 -2.96 -11.68 -21.25
C PRO A 208 -2.50 -12.64 -20.15
N GLY A 209 -3.45 -13.16 -19.39
CA GLY A 209 -3.17 -14.07 -18.28
C GLY A 209 -2.97 -13.43 -16.91
N ASP A 210 -3.05 -12.10 -16.81
CA ASP A 210 -3.09 -11.42 -15.52
C ASP A 210 -4.26 -11.93 -14.67
N ARG A 211 -3.99 -12.11 -13.40
CA ARG A 211 -5.00 -12.46 -12.42
C ARG A 211 -5.48 -11.19 -11.73
N VAL A 212 -6.76 -10.95 -11.81
CA VAL A 212 -7.40 -9.77 -11.22
C VAL A 212 -8.40 -10.24 -10.17
N VAL A 213 -8.32 -9.67 -8.99
CA VAL A 213 -9.20 -9.99 -7.86
C VAL A 213 -9.86 -8.73 -7.29
N ARG A 214 -10.98 -8.91 -6.61
CA ARG A 214 -11.68 -7.81 -5.96
C ARG A 214 -11.10 -7.49 -4.58
N SER A 215 -10.65 -8.51 -3.86
CA SER A 215 -10.14 -8.37 -2.49
C SER A 215 -8.94 -9.28 -2.27
N LEU A 216 -8.20 -9.01 -1.19
CA LEU A 216 -7.08 -9.85 -0.77
C LEU A 216 -7.49 -11.27 -0.39
N GLU A 217 -8.73 -11.48 0.09
CA GLU A 217 -9.22 -12.82 0.44
C GLU A 217 -9.23 -13.76 -0.76
N GLU A 218 -9.47 -13.24 -1.97
CA GLU A 218 -9.48 -14.03 -3.20
C GLU A 218 -8.07 -14.47 -3.64
N VAL A 219 -7.02 -13.81 -3.17
CA VAL A 219 -5.62 -14.09 -3.54
C VAL A 219 -5.22 -15.50 -3.14
N GLU A 220 -5.64 -15.98 -1.96
CA GLU A 220 -5.25 -17.31 -1.45
C GLU A 220 -5.64 -18.45 -2.40
N ALA A 221 -6.75 -18.31 -3.12
CA ALA A 221 -7.22 -19.30 -4.09
C ALA A 221 -6.39 -19.33 -5.40
N LEU A 222 -5.54 -18.32 -5.62
CA LEU A 222 -4.72 -18.17 -6.82
C LEU A 222 -3.25 -18.55 -6.61
N LEU A 223 -2.83 -18.80 -5.38
CA LEU A 223 -1.48 -19.19 -4.97
C LEU A 223 -1.30 -20.70 -5.00
#